data_f2a0331cfdf6f7b5c4266f9982631690
#
_entry.id   f2a0331cfdf6f7b5c4266f9982631690
#
_cell.length_a   1.000
_cell.length_b   1.000
_cell.length_c   1.000
_cell.angle_alpha   90.00
_cell.angle_beta   90.00
_cell.angle_gamma   90.00
#
_symmetry.space_group_name_H-M   'P 1'
#
loop_
_entity.id
_entity.type
_entity.pdbx_description
1 polymer ?
#
loop_
_entity_poly.entity_id
_entity_poly.type
_entity_poly.pdbx_seq_one_letter_code
_entity_poly.pdbx_strand_id
1 'polypeptide(L)'
;MSFHVRDIVEEDYGFVLPVGGLGAVGFNAQRKGNIPLFHTDGDTKGPFKWSAVGFLTPQWDESWGGELQIEDKTFIYEPGDFVVFRSDLYHDALSIKVDTPFWRVSVACMMR
;
A
#
# COMPACT_ATOMS: atom_id res chain seq x y z
N MET A 1 9.46 -6.05 -3.76
CA MET A 1 10.09 -4.93 -4.47
C MET A 1 9.23 -3.69 -4.31
N SER A 2 9.82 -2.63 -3.86
CA SER A 2 9.13 -1.34 -3.78
C SER A 2 9.67 -0.42 -4.86
N PHE A 3 8.80 0.37 -5.41
CA PHE A 3 9.15 1.40 -6.36
C PHE A 3 8.06 2.47 -6.31
N HIS A 4 8.37 3.65 -6.75
CA HIS A 4 7.40 4.73 -6.73
C HIS A 4 6.33 4.48 -7.77
N VAL A 5 5.07 4.66 -7.38
CA VAL A 5 3.96 4.52 -8.31
C VAL A 5 4.13 5.45 -9.53
N ARG A 6 4.77 6.60 -9.32
CA ARG A 6 5.05 7.53 -10.40
C ARG A 6 5.90 6.89 -11.49
N ASP A 7 6.94 6.13 -11.10
CA ASP A 7 7.82 5.49 -12.07
C ASP A 7 7.06 4.52 -12.95
N ILE A 8 6.16 3.74 -12.35
CA ILE A 8 5.37 2.77 -13.11
C ILE A 8 4.31 3.48 -13.95
N VAL A 9 3.53 4.36 -13.34
CA VAL A 9 2.40 4.96 -14.03
C VAL A 9 2.84 5.91 -15.13
N GLU A 10 3.87 6.71 -14.89
CA GLU A 10 4.37 7.63 -15.91
C GLU A 10 5.00 6.90 -17.08
N GLU A 11 5.72 5.82 -16.82
CA GLU A 11 6.42 5.10 -17.88
C GLU A 11 5.47 4.19 -18.69
N ASP A 12 4.56 3.50 -18.00
CA ASP A 12 3.76 2.46 -18.63
C ASP A 12 2.35 2.91 -18.99
N TYR A 13 1.75 3.79 -18.20
CA TYR A 13 0.35 4.17 -18.36
C TYR A 13 0.15 5.67 -18.45
N GLY A 14 1.18 6.45 -18.25
CA GLY A 14 1.07 7.87 -18.03
C GLY A 14 0.69 8.18 -16.59
N PHE A 15 1.08 9.34 -16.10
CA PHE A 15 0.85 9.69 -14.70
C PHE A 15 -0.63 9.85 -14.36
N VAL A 16 -1.41 10.35 -15.29
CA VAL A 16 -2.84 10.52 -15.09
C VAL A 16 -3.51 9.18 -15.23
N LEU A 17 -3.87 8.56 -14.11
CA LEU A 17 -4.65 7.35 -14.13
C LEU A 17 -6.04 7.65 -14.65
N PRO A 18 -6.45 7.07 -15.79
CA PRO A 18 -7.81 7.29 -16.28
C PRO A 18 -8.81 6.78 -15.24
N VAL A 19 -9.91 7.49 -15.08
CA VAL A 19 -10.97 7.07 -14.17
C VAL A 19 -11.41 5.63 -14.43
N GLY A 20 -11.47 5.26 -15.70
CA GLY A 20 -11.85 3.90 -16.09
C GLY A 20 -10.78 2.84 -15.82
N GLY A 21 -9.52 3.23 -15.59
CA GLY A 21 -8.45 2.30 -15.28
C GLY A 21 -8.26 2.07 -13.78
N LEU A 22 -8.79 2.97 -12.97
CA LEU A 22 -8.69 2.91 -11.53
C LEU A 22 -9.99 2.34 -10.97
N GLY A 23 -9.91 1.15 -10.37
CA GLY A 23 -11.12 0.47 -9.92
C GLY A 23 -11.59 0.90 -8.55
N ALA A 24 -10.68 1.10 -7.62
CA ALA A 24 -11.03 1.48 -6.26
C ALA A 24 -9.87 2.22 -5.61
N VAL A 25 -10.22 3.19 -4.78
CA VAL A 25 -9.27 3.93 -3.94
C VAL A 25 -9.83 3.98 -2.54
N GLY A 26 -9.01 3.66 -1.57
CA GLY A 26 -9.38 3.74 -0.17
C GLY A 26 -8.26 4.33 0.65
N PHE A 27 -8.61 4.92 1.78
CA PHE A 27 -7.64 5.45 2.73
C PHE A 27 -7.75 4.68 4.03
N ASN A 28 -6.61 4.37 4.64
CA ASN A 28 -6.56 3.72 5.93
C ASN A 28 -5.75 4.58 6.90
N ALA A 29 -6.22 4.65 8.14
CA ALA A 29 -5.49 5.31 9.21
C ALA A 29 -5.37 4.32 10.36
N GLN A 30 -4.16 4.08 10.81
CA GLN A 30 -3.87 3.09 11.84
C GLN A 30 -2.95 3.67 12.91
N ARG A 31 -3.05 3.11 14.11
CA ARG A 31 -2.21 3.46 15.24
C ARG A 31 -1.93 2.23 16.07
N LYS A 32 -1.17 2.38 17.15
CA LYS A 32 -0.87 1.28 18.07
C LYS A 32 -2.13 0.49 18.42
N GLY A 33 -2.04 -0.81 18.35
CA GLY A 33 -3.15 -1.71 18.57
C GLY A 33 -3.81 -2.22 17.30
N ASN A 34 -3.37 -1.79 16.13
CA ASN A 34 -3.86 -2.38 14.88
C ASN A 34 -3.47 -3.85 14.82
N ILE A 35 -4.40 -4.66 14.36
CA ILE A 35 -4.21 -6.12 14.24
C ILE A 35 -4.09 -6.44 12.76
N PRO A 36 -2.94 -7.00 12.32
CA PRO A 36 -2.81 -7.41 10.93
C PRO A 36 -3.85 -8.46 10.55
N LEU A 37 -4.46 -8.27 9.39
CA LEU A 37 -5.40 -9.22 8.82
C LEU A 37 -5.00 -9.43 7.36
N PHE A 38 -4.20 -10.46 7.12
CA PHE A 38 -3.69 -10.73 5.79
C PHE A 38 -4.82 -11.12 4.85
N HIS A 39 -4.83 -10.52 3.69
CA HIS A 39 -5.89 -10.69 2.70
C HIS A 39 -5.32 -10.49 1.30
N THR A 40 -6.13 -10.81 0.30
CA THR A 40 -5.87 -10.44 -1.09
C THR A 40 -6.87 -9.37 -1.50
N ASP A 41 -6.50 -8.53 -2.47
CA ASP A 41 -7.40 -7.50 -3.01
C ASP A 41 -8.25 -8.04 -4.15
N GLY A 42 -7.92 -9.21 -4.66
CA GLY A 42 -8.65 -9.82 -5.74
C GLY A 42 -7.99 -11.10 -6.19
N ASP A 43 -8.42 -11.61 -7.33
CA ASP A 43 -7.82 -12.78 -7.94
C ASP A 43 -7.42 -12.50 -9.38
N THR A 44 -6.76 -13.47 -10.00
CA THR A 44 -6.29 -13.30 -11.37
C THR A 44 -7.41 -13.31 -12.39
N LYS A 45 -8.63 -13.67 -12.00
CA LYS A 45 -9.81 -13.70 -12.87
C LYS A 45 -10.61 -12.41 -12.81
N GLY A 46 -10.41 -11.63 -11.75
CA GLY A 46 -11.11 -10.36 -11.59
C GLY A 46 -10.58 -9.26 -12.49
N PRO A 47 -11.25 -8.11 -12.50
CA PRO A 47 -10.84 -6.99 -13.35
C PRO A 47 -9.57 -6.29 -12.86
N PHE A 48 -9.25 -6.41 -11.56
CA PHE A 48 -8.13 -5.71 -10.97
C PHE A 48 -6.95 -6.67 -10.83
N LYS A 49 -5.88 -6.36 -11.51
CA LYS A 49 -4.66 -7.18 -11.53
C LYS A 49 -3.58 -6.65 -10.60
N TRP A 50 -3.63 -5.35 -10.31
CA TRP A 50 -2.59 -4.66 -9.58
C TRP A 50 -3.15 -3.91 -8.40
N SER A 51 -2.39 -3.89 -7.33
CA SER A 51 -2.66 -3.10 -6.14
C SER A 51 -1.49 -2.17 -5.90
N ALA A 52 -1.77 -1.00 -5.36
CA ALA A 52 -0.74 -0.07 -4.93
C ALA A 52 -1.09 0.45 -3.54
N VAL A 53 -0.10 0.50 -2.67
CA VAL A 53 -0.24 1.09 -1.34
C VAL A 53 0.73 2.24 -1.22
N GLY A 54 0.22 3.42 -0.96
CA GLY A 54 1.02 4.63 -0.80
C GLY A 54 1.07 5.06 0.66
N PHE A 55 2.23 5.56 1.09
CA PHE A 55 2.50 5.94 2.46
C PHE A 55 2.41 7.46 2.59
N LEU A 56 1.35 7.94 3.21
CA LEU A 56 1.00 9.36 3.21
C LEU A 56 1.42 10.12 4.47
N THR A 57 1.68 9.43 5.57
CA THR A 57 2.15 10.10 6.79
C THR A 57 3.50 10.75 6.53
N PRO A 58 3.67 12.04 6.84
CA PRO A 58 4.86 12.78 6.41
C PRO A 58 6.15 12.39 7.12
N GLN A 59 6.05 11.78 8.29
CA GLN A 59 7.20 11.34 9.07
C GLN A 59 6.90 9.99 9.70
N TRP A 60 7.84 9.07 9.59
CA TRP A 60 7.69 7.73 10.17
C TRP A 60 9.04 7.18 10.54
N ASP A 61 9.16 6.67 11.77
CA ASP A 61 10.38 6.01 12.23
C ASP A 61 10.22 4.51 12.05
N GLU A 62 11.22 3.86 11.49
CA GLU A 62 11.10 2.42 11.21
C GLU A 62 10.93 1.59 12.49
N SER A 63 11.42 2.07 13.63
CA SER A 63 11.26 1.39 14.91
C SER A 63 9.80 1.37 15.40
N TRP A 64 8.94 2.20 14.83
CA TRP A 64 7.53 2.23 15.21
C TRP A 64 6.74 1.03 14.69
N GLY A 65 7.26 0.28 13.76
CA GLY A 65 6.56 -0.82 13.12
C GLY A 65 5.69 -0.33 11.97
N GLY A 66 4.61 -1.04 11.71
CA GLY A 66 3.67 -0.64 10.67
C GLY A 66 4.17 -0.89 9.25
N GLU A 67 5.14 -1.78 9.09
CA GLU A 67 5.64 -2.15 7.77
C GLU A 67 4.52 -2.78 6.95
N LEU A 68 4.64 -2.71 5.64
CA LEU A 68 3.78 -3.46 4.73
C LEU A 68 4.42 -4.81 4.46
N GLN A 69 3.71 -5.88 4.73
CA GLN A 69 4.17 -7.23 4.37
C GLN A 69 3.36 -7.75 3.20
N ILE A 70 4.05 -8.21 2.17
CA ILE A 70 3.47 -8.83 0.99
C ILE A 70 4.10 -10.20 0.87
N GLU A 71 3.30 -11.26 1.06
CA GLU A 71 3.77 -12.63 1.17
C GLU A 71 4.87 -12.71 2.26
N ASP A 72 6.08 -13.08 1.90
CA ASP A 72 7.20 -13.19 2.83
C ASP A 72 8.11 -11.95 2.83
N LYS A 73 7.73 -10.90 2.11
CA LYS A 73 8.55 -9.68 1.99
C LYS A 73 7.96 -8.57 2.82
N THR A 74 8.83 -7.82 3.48
CA THR A 74 8.46 -6.71 4.33
C THR A 74 9.03 -5.42 3.77
N PHE A 75 8.18 -4.40 3.69
CA PHE A 75 8.55 -3.09 3.19
C PHE A 75 8.38 -2.05 4.30
N ILE A 76 9.47 -1.37 4.61
CA ILE A 76 9.45 -0.31 5.62
C ILE A 76 8.50 0.80 5.16
N TYR A 77 7.74 1.35 6.10
CA TYR A 77 6.89 2.50 5.82
C TYR A 77 7.78 3.71 5.55
N GLU A 78 7.89 4.07 4.29
CA GLU A 78 8.71 5.18 3.84
C GLU A 78 7.78 6.29 3.33
N PRO A 79 7.66 7.43 4.03
CA PRO A 79 6.73 8.49 3.62
C PRO A 79 6.94 8.92 2.18
N GLY A 80 5.84 8.99 1.43
CA GLY A 80 5.86 9.37 0.03
C GLY A 80 6.08 8.24 -0.95
N ASP A 81 6.39 7.04 -0.48
CA ASP A 81 6.58 5.89 -1.35
C ASP A 81 5.29 5.15 -1.63
N PHE A 82 5.32 4.41 -2.72
CA PHE A 82 4.28 3.46 -3.08
C PHE A 82 4.89 2.10 -3.33
N VAL A 83 4.15 1.07 -2.95
CA VAL A 83 4.48 -0.31 -3.30
C VAL A 83 3.39 -0.82 -4.22
N VAL A 84 3.78 -1.32 -5.39
CA VAL A 84 2.85 -1.87 -6.38
C VAL A 84 3.08 -3.37 -6.47
N PHE A 85 2.01 -4.13 -6.42
CA PHE A 85 2.08 -5.59 -6.40
C PHE A 85 0.82 -6.18 -7.04
N ARG A 86 0.88 -7.47 -7.34
CA ARG A 86 -0.27 -8.17 -7.89
C ARG A 86 -1.36 -8.29 -6.83
N SER A 87 -2.60 -8.08 -7.24
CA SER A 87 -3.76 -8.07 -6.34
C SER A 87 -4.03 -9.42 -5.68
N ASP A 88 -3.49 -10.51 -6.23
CA ASP A 88 -3.69 -11.86 -5.69
C ASP A 88 -2.69 -12.24 -4.60
N LEU A 89 -1.77 -11.35 -4.24
CA LEU A 89 -0.80 -11.60 -3.18
C LEU A 89 -1.38 -11.25 -1.81
N TYR A 90 -1.12 -12.10 -0.82
CA TYR A 90 -1.49 -11.84 0.56
C TYR A 90 -0.64 -10.73 1.14
N HIS A 91 -1.30 -9.76 1.74
CA HIS A 91 -0.60 -8.61 2.29
C HIS A 91 -1.41 -7.98 3.42
N ASP A 92 -0.73 -7.25 4.27
CA ASP A 92 -1.31 -6.29 5.21
C ASP A 92 -0.22 -5.45 5.88
N ALA A 93 -0.65 -4.43 6.60
CA ALA A 93 0.23 -3.66 7.45
C ALA A 93 0.49 -4.41 8.75
N LEU A 94 1.74 -4.47 9.15
CA LEU A 94 2.12 -5.06 10.42
C LEU A 94 1.76 -4.11 11.58
N SER A 95 1.80 -4.65 12.80
CA SER A 95 1.41 -3.89 13.99
C SER A 95 2.32 -2.70 14.22
N ILE A 96 1.70 -1.60 14.62
CA ILE A 96 2.42 -0.43 15.14
C ILE A 96 2.72 -0.71 16.60
N LYS A 97 3.99 -0.58 16.97
CA LYS A 97 4.52 -1.10 18.25
C LYS A 97 4.44 -0.11 19.39
N VAL A 98 4.36 1.19 19.07
CA VAL A 98 4.42 2.26 20.06
C VAL A 98 3.35 3.30 19.77
N ASP A 99 3.08 4.17 20.73
CA ASP A 99 2.27 5.34 20.48
C ASP A 99 3.05 6.31 19.62
N THR A 100 2.51 6.63 18.45
CA THR A 100 3.17 7.48 17.49
C THR A 100 2.55 8.87 17.49
N PRO A 101 3.31 9.91 17.16
CA PRO A 101 2.77 11.27 17.08
C PRO A 101 1.79 11.44 15.91
N PHE A 102 1.83 10.53 14.94
CA PHE A 102 1.00 10.58 13.74
C PHE A 102 0.28 9.25 13.55
N TRP A 103 -0.91 9.31 12.98
CA TRP A 103 -1.56 8.12 12.45
C TRP A 103 -0.76 7.61 11.26
N ARG A 104 -0.70 6.29 11.11
CA ARG A 104 -0.17 5.68 9.90
C ARG A 104 -1.24 5.75 8.82
N VAL A 105 -1.12 6.71 7.95
CA VAL A 105 -2.08 6.92 6.86
C VAL A 105 -1.54 6.33 5.58
N SER A 106 -2.35 5.54 4.92
CA SER A 106 -2.01 4.99 3.61
C SER A 106 -3.19 5.13 2.65
N VAL A 107 -2.88 5.18 1.38
CA VAL A 107 -3.85 5.08 0.30
C VAL A 107 -3.67 3.74 -0.39
N ALA A 108 -4.77 3.06 -0.65
CA ALA A 108 -4.76 1.80 -1.39
C ALA A 108 -5.53 1.99 -2.68
N CYS A 109 -4.94 1.56 -3.78
CA CYS A 109 -5.53 1.64 -5.10
C CYS A 109 -5.56 0.25 -5.72
N MET A 110 -6.68 -0.09 -6.34
CA MET A 110 -6.79 -1.30 -7.15
C MET A 110 -6.92 -0.89 -8.61
N MET A 111 -6.10 -1.48 -9.45
CA MET A 111 -5.96 -1.09 -10.86
C MET A 111 -6.12 -2.31 -11.78
N ARG A 112 -6.60 -2.05 -12.95
CA ARG A 112 -6.76 -3.06 -14.01
C ARG A 112 -5.42 -3.42 -14.65
#